data_51817c0819a9643ab0b07804ea71aa87
#
_entry.id   51817c0819a9643ab0b07804ea71aa87
#
_cell.length_a   1.000
_cell.length_b   1.000
_cell.length_c   1.000
_cell.angle_alpha   90.00
_cell.angle_beta   90.00
_cell.angle_gamma   90.00
#
_symmetry.space_group_name_H-M   'P 1'
#
loop_
_entity.id
_entity.type
_entity.pdbx_description
1 polymer ?
#
loop_
_entity_poly.entity_id
_entity_poly.type
_entity_poly.pdbx_seq_one_letter_code
_entity_poly.pdbx_strand_id
1 'polypeptide(L)'
;MTNNTSISTPDAPTSVPCSCCSKHTHRPDSDRKKLINRLKRIEGQIRGIIGMLENDAYCNDILIQSAAVNAAVNSFNKELLANHIRTCVARDIREGKDETIDELVTTLQKLMK
;
A
#
# COMPACT_ATOMS: atom_id res chain seq x y z
N MET A 1 -14.09 -16.87 -8.83
CA MET A 1 -13.50 -16.60 -8.78
C MET A 1 -12.84 -16.20 -9.12
N THR A 2 -12.97 -16.09 -9.09
CA THR A 2 -12.21 -15.63 -9.22
C THR A 2 -11.68 -15.09 -9.53
N ASN A 3 -11.71 -15.00 -9.73
CA ASN A 3 -11.05 -14.42 -9.99
C ASN A 3 -10.64 -13.80 -10.23
N ASN A 4 -10.69 -13.79 -10.26
CA ASN A 4 -10.13 -13.16 -10.42
C ASN A 4 -9.59 -12.67 -10.66
N THR A 5 -9.69 -12.77 -10.70
CA THR A 5 -9.04 -12.33 -10.89
C THR A 5 -8.61 -11.75 -11.20
N SER A 6 -8.78 -11.66 -11.26
CA SER A 6 -8.30 -11.11 -11.51
C SER A 6 -7.92 -10.56 -11.54
N ILE A 7 -8.01 -10.39 -11.39
CA ILE A 7 -7.60 -9.89 -11.51
C ILE A 7 -7.11 -9.35 -11.84
N SER A 8 -7.00 -9.29 -11.95
CA SER A 8 -6.42 -8.83 -12.39
C SER A 8 -6.15 -8.30 -12.89
N THR A 9 -6.42 -7.96 -12.96
CA THR A 9 -6.12 -7.47 -13.58
C THR A 9 -5.61 -6.85 -13.80
N PRO A 10 -5.50 -6.77 -13.88
CA PRO A 10 -4.80 -6.23 -14.20
C PRO A 10 -4.56 -5.48 -14.58
N ASP A 11 -4.64 -5.21 -14.68
CA ASP A 11 -4.31 -4.52 -15.18
C ASP A 11 -4.50 -3.59 -15.22
N ALA A 12 -4.78 -3.29 -14.87
CA ALA A 12 -4.98 -2.38 -14.98
C ALA A 12 -4.79 -1.44 -14.77
N PRO A 13 -4.69 -1.07 -14.76
CA PRO A 13 -4.24 -0.11 -14.60
C PRO A 13 -4.24 0.94 -14.47
N THR A 14 -4.44 1.05 -14.52
CA THR A 14 -4.42 2.06 -14.62
C THR A 14 -4.20 3.07 -13.84
N SER A 15 -4.20 3.25 -12.99
CA SER A 15 -3.89 4.36 -12.22
C SER A 15 -2.48 4.75 -12.39
N VAL A 16 -2.15 5.96 -12.40
CA VAL A 16 -0.79 6.39 -12.55
C VAL A 16 -0.36 7.06 -11.27
N PRO A 17 0.23 6.34 -10.36
CA PRO A 17 0.50 6.89 -9.04
C PRO A 17 1.50 8.04 -9.07
N CYS A 18 2.58 7.93 -9.83
CA CYS A 18 3.54 9.02 -9.92
C CYS A 18 4.24 8.95 -11.27
N SER A 19 4.82 10.07 -11.70
CA SER A 19 5.46 10.12 -13.00
C SER A 19 6.67 9.21 -13.07
N CYS A 20 7.42 9.08 -12.00
CA CYS A 20 8.57 8.18 -11.99
C CYS A 20 8.15 6.71 -11.99
N CYS A 21 6.95 6.42 -11.50
CA CYS A 21 6.45 5.06 -11.38
C CYS A 21 5.38 4.73 -12.41
N SER A 22 5.05 5.67 -13.31
CA SER A 22 4.07 5.41 -14.35
C SER A 22 4.48 4.26 -15.24
N LYS A 23 5.77 3.96 -15.28
CA LYS A 23 6.31 2.82 -16.00
C LYS A 23 6.37 1.65 -15.06
N HIS A 24 7.45 1.52 -14.34
CA HIS A 24 7.63 0.42 -13.40
C HIS A 24 8.63 0.84 -12.34
N THR A 25 8.43 0.34 -11.14
CA THR A 25 9.41 0.47 -10.09
C THR A 25 10.14 -0.85 -9.95
N HIS A 26 11.44 -0.81 -10.12
CA HIS A 26 12.26 -2.00 -9.95
C HIS A 26 12.67 -2.11 -8.49
N ARG A 27 12.21 -3.16 -7.83
CA ARG A 27 12.58 -3.47 -6.46
C ARG A 27 13.26 -4.81 -6.44
N PRO A 28 14.20 -5.01 -5.52
CA PRO A 28 14.70 -6.37 -5.28
C PRO A 28 13.54 -7.28 -4.90
N ASP A 29 13.61 -8.53 -5.31
CA ASP A 29 12.56 -9.50 -5.00
C ASP A 29 12.31 -9.62 -3.51
N SER A 30 13.37 -9.50 -2.69
CA SER A 30 13.21 -9.56 -1.24
C SER A 30 12.33 -8.44 -0.70
N ASP A 31 12.49 -7.23 -1.24
CA ASP A 31 11.67 -6.07 -0.82
C ASP A 31 10.23 -6.25 -1.24
N ARG A 32 10.02 -6.72 -2.46
CA ARG A 32 8.68 -6.97 -2.97
C ARG A 32 7.97 -8.02 -2.11
N LYS A 33 8.68 -9.09 -1.78
CA LYS A 33 8.11 -10.15 -0.94
C LYS A 33 7.72 -9.64 0.43
N LYS A 34 8.54 -8.82 1.05
CA LYS A 34 8.23 -8.24 2.34
C LYS A 34 6.96 -7.41 2.31
N LEU A 35 6.83 -6.58 1.30
CA LEU A 35 5.64 -5.73 1.14
C LEU A 35 4.40 -6.57 0.88
N ILE A 36 4.50 -7.57 0.02
CA ILE A 36 3.39 -8.46 -0.28
C ILE A 36 2.98 -9.24 0.97
N ASN A 37 3.95 -9.72 1.73
CA ASN A 37 3.66 -10.48 2.95
C ASN A 37 2.96 -9.63 3.99
N ARG A 38 3.31 -8.35 4.09
CA ARG A 38 2.59 -7.43 4.96
C ARG A 38 1.14 -7.30 4.55
N LEU A 39 0.90 -7.13 3.24
CA LEU A 39 -0.45 -7.01 2.72
C LEU A 39 -1.26 -8.30 2.90
N LYS A 40 -0.63 -9.45 2.72
CA LYS A 40 -1.31 -10.72 2.93
C LYS A 40 -1.74 -10.90 4.38
N ARG A 41 -0.90 -10.43 5.32
CA ARG A 41 -1.25 -10.48 6.72
C ARG A 41 -2.45 -9.57 7.01
N ILE A 42 -2.45 -8.37 6.43
CA ILE A 42 -3.56 -7.43 6.56
C ILE A 42 -4.83 -8.04 5.96
N GLU A 43 -4.70 -8.68 4.82
CA GLU A 43 -5.82 -9.37 4.18
C GLU A 43 -6.44 -10.42 5.12
N GLY A 44 -5.59 -11.21 5.77
CA GLY A 44 -6.05 -12.19 6.74
C GLY A 44 -6.75 -11.55 7.93
N GLN A 45 -6.24 -10.42 8.41
CA GLN A 45 -6.86 -9.70 9.51
C GLN A 45 -8.23 -9.16 9.11
N ILE A 46 -8.36 -8.69 7.88
CA ILE A 46 -9.66 -8.21 7.37
C ILE A 46 -10.65 -9.36 7.30
N ARG A 47 -10.22 -10.52 6.82
CA ARG A 47 -11.09 -11.69 6.81
C ARG A 47 -11.54 -12.08 8.21
N GLY A 48 -10.64 -11.93 9.19
CA GLY A 48 -10.99 -12.16 10.58
C GLY A 48 -12.09 -11.24 11.05
N ILE A 49 -12.03 -9.97 10.66
CA ILE A 49 -13.07 -8.99 11.02
C ILE A 49 -14.40 -9.36 10.38
N ILE A 50 -14.37 -9.79 9.12
CA ILE A 50 -15.59 -10.26 8.44
C ILE A 50 -16.21 -11.40 9.23
N GLY A 51 -15.39 -12.35 9.66
CA GLY A 51 -15.88 -13.47 10.46
C GLY A 51 -16.49 -13.04 11.79
N MET A 52 -15.88 -12.03 12.42
CA MET A 52 -16.43 -11.49 13.67
C MET A 52 -17.81 -10.88 13.44
N LEU A 53 -17.98 -10.14 12.36
CA LEU A 53 -19.29 -9.58 12.02
C LEU A 53 -20.31 -10.67 11.73
N GLU A 54 -19.90 -11.70 11.00
CA GLU A 54 -20.80 -12.81 10.67
C GLU A 54 -21.26 -13.56 11.92
N ASN A 55 -20.43 -13.58 12.94
CA ASN A 55 -20.75 -14.28 14.20
C ASN A 55 -21.23 -13.35 15.30
N ASP A 56 -21.60 -12.13 14.94
CA ASP A 56 -22.15 -11.15 15.86
C ASP A 56 -21.25 -10.89 17.08
N ALA A 57 -19.95 -10.81 16.83
CA ALA A 57 -19.01 -10.50 17.90
C ALA A 57 -19.27 -9.11 18.48
N TYR A 58 -18.84 -8.91 19.71
CA TYR A 58 -19.03 -7.65 20.40
C TYR A 58 -18.38 -6.49 19.64
N CYS A 59 -19.10 -5.39 19.49
CA CYS A 59 -18.64 -4.25 18.67
C CYS A 59 -17.28 -3.73 19.08
N ASN A 60 -17.02 -3.62 20.37
CA ASN A 60 -15.74 -3.10 20.84
C ASN A 60 -14.58 -3.98 20.42
N ASP A 61 -14.78 -5.30 20.43
CA ASP A 61 -13.74 -6.22 19.98
C ASP A 61 -13.45 -6.07 18.50
N ILE A 62 -14.49 -5.84 17.71
CA ILE A 62 -14.33 -5.60 16.28
C ILE A 62 -13.55 -4.30 16.04
N LEU A 63 -13.89 -3.26 16.79
CA LEU A 63 -13.19 -1.98 16.67
C LEU A 63 -11.72 -2.09 17.05
N ILE A 64 -11.40 -2.88 18.06
CA ILE A 64 -10.00 -3.13 18.43
C ILE A 64 -9.26 -3.79 17.29
N GLN A 65 -9.87 -4.78 16.65
CA GLN A 65 -9.25 -5.46 15.51
C GLN A 65 -9.11 -4.50 14.32
N SER A 66 -10.10 -3.66 14.11
CA SER A 66 -10.04 -2.66 13.05
C SER A 66 -8.90 -1.67 13.28
N ALA A 67 -8.70 -1.26 14.52
CA ALA A 67 -7.58 -0.38 14.87
C ALA A 67 -6.25 -1.06 14.57
N ALA A 68 -6.13 -2.36 14.82
CA ALA A 68 -4.92 -3.11 14.52
C ALA A 68 -4.65 -3.15 13.01
N VAL A 69 -5.71 -3.33 12.21
CA VAL A 69 -5.58 -3.30 10.76
C VAL A 69 -5.11 -1.93 10.29
N ASN A 70 -5.68 -0.88 10.87
CA ASN A 70 -5.30 0.49 10.52
C ASN A 70 -3.82 0.73 10.82
N ALA A 71 -3.33 0.27 11.96
CA ALA A 71 -1.93 0.39 12.33
C ALA A 71 -1.03 -0.40 11.35
N ALA A 72 -1.47 -1.57 10.93
CA ALA A 72 -0.72 -2.39 9.99
C ALA A 72 -0.64 -1.74 8.61
N VAL A 73 -1.74 -1.12 8.15
CA VAL A 73 -1.75 -0.38 6.89
C VAL A 73 -0.79 0.81 6.98
N ASN A 74 -0.80 1.53 8.10
CA ASN A 74 0.13 2.64 8.29
C ASN A 74 1.59 2.19 8.24
N SER A 75 1.90 1.04 8.83
CA SER A 75 3.24 0.46 8.76
C SER A 75 3.64 0.14 7.33
N PHE A 76 2.71 -0.45 6.57
CA PHE A 76 2.94 -0.74 5.17
C PHE A 76 3.22 0.55 4.39
N ASN A 77 2.42 1.59 4.64
CA ASN A 77 2.60 2.88 3.97
C ASN A 77 3.96 3.48 4.25
N LYS A 78 4.42 3.41 5.49
CA LYS A 78 5.73 3.94 5.86
C LYS A 78 6.86 3.19 5.16
N GLU A 79 6.74 1.88 5.08
CA GLU A 79 7.76 1.06 4.43
C GLU A 79 7.83 1.35 2.94
N LEU A 80 6.67 1.40 2.29
CA LEU A 80 6.61 1.69 0.86
C LEU A 80 7.11 3.10 0.56
N LEU A 81 6.71 4.07 1.37
CA LEU A 81 7.13 5.45 1.20
C LEU A 81 8.65 5.59 1.34
N ALA A 82 9.23 4.95 2.35
CA ALA A 82 10.67 4.99 2.55
C ALA A 82 11.41 4.43 1.33
N ASN A 83 10.92 3.31 0.80
CA ASN A 83 11.47 2.71 -0.41
C ASN A 83 11.35 3.65 -1.60
N HIS A 84 10.18 4.26 -1.76
CA HIS A 84 9.92 5.18 -2.86
C HIS A 84 10.86 6.39 -2.82
N ILE A 85 11.07 6.96 -1.63
CA ILE A 85 11.95 8.11 -1.49
C ILE A 85 13.40 7.73 -1.82
N ARG A 86 13.86 6.59 -1.31
CA ARG A 86 15.25 6.16 -1.52
C ARG A 86 15.54 5.78 -2.96
N THR A 87 14.54 5.33 -3.69
CA THR A 87 14.75 4.88 -5.07
C THR A 87 14.22 5.89 -6.08
N CYS A 88 12.90 5.95 -6.27
CA CYS A 88 12.32 6.76 -7.34
C CYS A 88 12.54 8.25 -7.16
N VAL A 89 12.29 8.75 -5.95
CA VAL A 89 12.41 10.20 -5.70
C VAL A 89 13.85 10.66 -5.81
N ALA A 90 14.76 9.92 -5.19
CA ALA A 90 16.18 10.27 -5.23
C ALA A 90 16.71 10.26 -6.66
N ARG A 91 16.31 9.24 -7.45
CA ARG A 91 16.71 9.16 -8.84
C ARG A 91 16.19 10.34 -9.64
N ASP A 92 14.91 10.66 -9.47
CA ASP A 92 14.28 11.74 -10.23
C ASP A 92 14.91 13.09 -9.91
N ILE A 93 15.25 13.33 -8.65
CA ILE A 93 15.92 14.56 -8.24
C ILE A 93 17.29 14.66 -8.92
N ARG A 94 18.04 13.58 -8.96
CA ARG A 94 19.35 13.55 -9.62
C ARG A 94 19.24 13.83 -11.11
N GLU A 95 18.10 13.43 -11.71
CA GLU A 95 17.86 13.65 -13.13
C GLU A 95 17.19 14.99 -13.43
N GLY A 96 16.99 15.81 -12.40
CA GLY A 96 16.40 17.14 -12.57
C GLY A 96 14.89 17.15 -12.70
N LYS A 97 14.22 16.09 -12.32
CA LYS A 97 12.75 16.00 -12.41
C LYS A 97 12.12 16.52 -11.12
N ASP A 98 12.12 17.82 -10.95
CA ASP A 98 11.71 18.45 -9.69
C ASP A 98 10.22 18.29 -9.39
N GLU A 99 9.40 18.04 -10.39
CA GLU A 99 7.97 17.81 -10.19
C GLU A 99 7.69 16.61 -9.28
N THR A 100 8.65 15.71 -9.13
CA THR A 100 8.53 14.58 -8.23
C THR A 100 8.40 15.04 -6.77
N ILE A 101 9.00 16.16 -6.45
CA ILE A 101 8.92 16.71 -5.10
C ILE A 101 7.48 17.12 -4.79
N ASP A 102 6.83 17.78 -5.74
CA ASP A 102 5.42 18.20 -5.57
C ASP A 102 4.51 16.99 -5.44
N GLU A 103 4.77 15.96 -6.21
CA GLU A 103 4.04 14.70 -6.13
C GLU A 103 4.17 14.09 -4.75
N LEU A 104 5.40 14.05 -4.24
CA LEU A 104 5.68 13.49 -2.92
C LEU A 104 4.96 14.27 -1.83
N VAL A 105 4.98 15.59 -1.90
CA VAL A 105 4.28 16.43 -0.94
C VAL A 105 2.79 16.13 -0.94
N THR A 106 2.20 16.03 -2.12
CA THR A 106 0.78 15.71 -2.26
C THR A 106 0.46 14.34 -1.63
N THR A 107 1.30 13.35 -1.89
CA THR A 107 1.12 12.01 -1.33
C THR A 107 1.22 12.03 0.19
N LEU A 108 2.21 12.73 0.72
CA LEU A 108 2.37 12.86 2.17
C LEU A 108 1.15 13.49 2.82
N GLN A 109 0.59 14.53 2.20
CA GLN A 109 -0.59 15.19 2.73
C GLN A 109 -1.78 14.23 2.81
N LYS A 110 -1.92 13.34 1.83
CA LYS A 110 -2.97 12.33 1.85
C LYS A 110 -2.75 11.29 2.94
N LEU A 111 -1.51 10.92 3.17
CA LEU A 111 -1.18 9.90 4.17
C LEU A 111 -1.30 10.43 5.60
N MET A 112 -1.17 11.72 5.78
CA MET A 112 -1.15 12.35 7.10
C MET A 112 -2.50 12.86 7.55
N LYS A 113 -3.54 12.56 6.84
CA LYS A 113 -4.89 12.95 7.22
C LYS A 113 -5.39 12.25 8.47
#